data_7b440590b8b6e9307e26991c6a36af65
#
_entry.id   7b440590b8b6e9307e26991c6a36af65
#
_cell.length_a   1.000
_cell.length_b   1.000
_cell.length_c   1.000
_cell.angle_alpha   90.00
_cell.angle_beta   90.00
_cell.angle_gamma   90.00
#
_symmetry.space_group_name_H-M   'P 1'
#
loop_
_entity.id
_entity.type
_entity.pdbx_description
1 polymer ?
#
loop_
_entity_poly.entity_id
_entity_poly.type
_entity_poly.pdbx_seq_one_letter_code
_entity_poly.pdbx_strand_id
1 'polypeptide(L)' 'MKMNEIRNLSEEELSKQFHDLKKELEEMKLKNRLSPLENPMRIASTRKIVARLTMEMSKRNSK' A
#
# COMPACT_ATOMS: atom_id res chain seq x y z
N MET A 1 -4.06 7.22 2.10
CA MET A 1 -4.75 7.67 0.88
C MET A 1 -6.23 7.34 0.94
N LYS A 2 -7.05 8.24 0.47
CA LYS A 2 -8.48 8.02 0.36
C LYS A 2 -8.80 7.37 -0.98
N MET A 3 -9.93 6.67 -1.05
CA MET A 3 -10.32 6.01 -2.30
C MET A 3 -10.45 6.97 -3.47
N ASN A 4 -10.93 8.19 -3.21
CA ASN A 4 -11.04 9.20 -4.27
C ASN A 4 -9.68 9.53 -4.89
N GLU A 5 -8.66 9.63 -4.07
CA GLU A 5 -7.30 9.90 -4.54
C GLU A 5 -6.77 8.74 -5.37
N ILE A 6 -7.05 7.52 -4.93
CA ILE A 6 -6.61 6.32 -5.64
C ILE A 6 -7.29 6.22 -7.00
N ARG A 7 -8.58 6.52 -7.07
CA ARG A 7 -9.33 6.47 -8.33
C ARG A 7 -8.86 7.49 -9.34
N ASN A 8 -8.31 8.60 -8.88
CA ASN A 8 -7.82 9.66 -9.75
C ASN A 8 -6.40 9.44 -10.26
N LEU A 9 -5.72 8.42 -9.77
CA LEU A 9 -4.37 8.10 -10.22
C LEU A 9 -4.39 7.45 -11.60
N SER A 10 -3.41 7.81 -12.44
CA SER A 10 -3.20 7.13 -13.71
C SER A 10 -2.71 5.71 -13.45
N GLU A 11 -2.72 4.86 -14.49
CA GLU A 11 -2.24 3.48 -14.33
C GLU A 11 -0.77 3.45 -13.91
N GLU A 12 0.03 4.32 -14.49
CA GLU A 12 1.45 4.40 -14.14
C GLU A 12 1.64 4.84 -12.69
N GLU A 13 0.92 5.87 -12.28
CA GLU A 13 1.00 6.37 -10.91
C GLU A 13 0.48 5.33 -9.91
N LEU A 14 -0.60 4.66 -10.26
CA LEU A 14 -1.18 3.63 -9.42
C LEU A 14 -0.19 2.49 -9.20
N SER A 15 0.43 2.01 -10.27
CA SER A 15 1.43 0.95 -10.19
C SER A 15 2.63 1.37 -9.37
N LYS A 16 3.11 2.60 -9.58
CA LYS A 16 4.25 3.14 -8.85
C LYS A 16 3.94 3.23 -7.35
N GLN A 17 2.78 3.78 -7.01
CA GLN A 17 2.37 3.89 -5.61
C GLN A 17 2.25 2.52 -4.96
N PHE A 18 1.70 1.56 -5.68
CA PHE A 18 1.58 0.20 -5.19
C PHE A 18 2.95 -0.41 -4.87
N HIS A 19 3.89 -0.32 -5.79
CA HIS A 19 5.23 -0.86 -5.57
C HIS A 19 5.96 -0.16 -4.43
N ASP A 20 5.87 1.17 -4.38
CA ASP A 20 6.53 1.94 -3.33
C ASP A 20 6.00 1.59 -1.95
N LEU A 21 4.68 1.54 -1.81
CA LEU A 21 4.05 1.26 -0.52
C LEU A 21 4.24 -0.20 -0.11
N LYS A 22 4.21 -1.11 -1.08
CA LYS A 22 4.46 -2.52 -0.79
C LYS A 22 5.88 -2.73 -0.29
N LYS A 23 6.83 -2.08 -0.92
CA LYS A 23 8.24 -2.15 -0.50
C LYS A 23 8.41 -1.58 0.91
N GLU A 24 7.80 -0.44 1.17
CA GLU A 24 7.84 0.19 2.49
C GLU A 24 7.24 -0.73 3.54
N LEU A 25 6.13 -1.37 3.22
CA LEU A 25 5.48 -2.31 4.13
C LEU A 25 6.39 -3.48 4.48
N GLU A 26 7.04 -4.06 3.49
CA GLU A 26 7.95 -5.17 3.70
C GLU A 26 9.15 -4.78 4.56
N GLU A 27 9.68 -3.57 4.33
CA GLU A 27 10.77 -3.05 5.16
C GLU A 27 10.32 -2.87 6.61
N MET A 28 9.13 -2.36 6.83
CA MET A 28 8.58 -2.20 8.18
C MET A 28 8.37 -3.55 8.87
N LYS A 29 7.89 -4.54 8.14
CA LYS A 29 7.73 -5.89 8.68
C LYS A 29 9.06 -6.50 9.10
N LEU A 30 10.08 -6.31 8.27
CA LEU A 30 11.41 -6.82 8.57
C LEU A 30 11.98 -6.16 9.82
N LYS A 31 11.89 -4.85 9.91
CA LYS A 31 12.35 -4.11 11.07
C LYS A 31 11.61 -4.53 12.34
N ASN A 32 10.32 -4.80 12.21
CA ASN A 32 9.52 -5.23 13.34
C ASN A 32 9.94 -6.62 13.86
N ARG A 33 10.45 -7.47 12.98
CA ARG A 33 10.98 -8.78 13.40
C ARG A 33 12.28 -8.64 14.18
N LEU A 34 13.13 -7.71 13.75
CA LEU A 34 14.42 -7.49 14.40
C LEU A 34 14.30 -6.70 15.68
N SER A 35 13.38 -5.76 15.69
CA SER A 35 13.14 -4.91 16.85
C SER A 35 11.67 -4.47 16.81
N PRO A 36 10.88 -4.78 17.85
CA PRO A 36 9.46 -4.39 17.87
C PRO A 36 9.31 -2.88 17.68
N LEU A 37 8.45 -2.51 16.75
CA LEU A 37 8.17 -1.10 16.47
C LEU A 37 7.37 -0.48 17.61
N GLU A 38 7.68 0.78 17.88
CA GLU A 38 6.95 1.53 18.90
C GLU A 38 5.51 1.83 18.44
N ASN A 39 5.29 1.87 17.13
CA ASN A 39 3.99 2.21 16.57
C ASN A 39 3.54 1.18 15.54
N PRO A 40 2.94 0.05 15.98
CA PRO A 40 2.46 -0.98 15.06
C PRO A 40 1.29 -0.53 14.20
N MET A 41 0.60 0.56 14.57
CA MET A 41 -0.51 1.08 13.79
C MET A 41 -0.07 1.53 12.40
N ARG A 42 1.19 1.94 12.27
CA ARG A 42 1.72 2.37 10.98
C ARG A 42 1.73 1.23 9.97
N ILE A 43 2.04 0.02 10.43
CA ILE A 43 2.00 -1.18 9.59
C ILE A 43 0.57 -1.43 9.15
N ALA A 44 -0.39 -1.37 10.06
CA ALA A 44 -1.80 -1.59 9.76
C ALA A 44 -2.32 -0.56 8.76
N SER A 45 -1.98 0.71 8.93
CA SER A 45 -2.39 1.78 8.02
C SER A 45 -1.83 1.56 6.62
N THR A 46 -0.56 1.22 6.52
CA THR A 46 0.08 0.96 5.23
C THR A 46 -0.53 -0.25 4.54
N ARG A 47 -0.84 -1.30 5.30
CA ARG A 47 -1.50 -2.49 4.74
C ARG A 47 -2.85 -2.15 4.15
N LYS A 48 -3.63 -1.30 4.80
CA LYS A 48 -4.93 -0.87 4.29
C LYS A 48 -4.78 -0.13 2.96
N ILE A 49 -3.79 0.75 2.88
CA ILE A 49 -3.56 1.50 1.65
C ILE A 49 -3.14 0.56 0.52
N VAL A 50 -2.23 -0.36 0.80
CA VAL A 50 -1.79 -1.35 -0.19
C VAL A 50 -2.97 -2.20 -0.66
N ALA A 51 -3.83 -2.62 0.25
CA ALA A 51 -5.02 -3.39 -0.10
C ALA A 51 -5.95 -2.61 -1.02
N ARG A 52 -6.16 -1.32 -0.74
CA ARG A 52 -6.99 -0.46 -1.59
C ARG A 52 -6.40 -0.31 -2.98
N LEU A 53 -5.08 -0.11 -3.07
CA LEU A 53 -4.39 -0.02 -4.35
C LEU A 53 -4.52 -1.33 -5.14
N THR A 54 -4.37 -2.46 -4.46
CA THR A 54 -4.52 -3.78 -5.07
C THR A 54 -5.93 -3.96 -5.62
N MET A 55 -6.94 -3.57 -4.85
CA MET A 55 -8.34 -3.65 -5.29
C MET A 55 -8.59 -2.80 -6.53
N GLU A 56 -8.07 -1.59 -6.55
CA GLU A 56 -8.25 -0.70 -7.69
C GLU A 56 -7.55 -1.24 -8.94
N MET A 57 -6.35 -1.77 -8.78
CA MET A 57 -5.62 -2.39 -9.90
C MET A 57 -6.37 -3.60 -10.44
N SER A 58 -6.88 -4.43 -9.55
CA SER A 58 -7.67 -5.60 -9.93
C SER A 58 -8.94 -5.20 -10.67
N LYS A 59 -9.60 -4.17 -10.18
CA LYS A 59 -10.82 -3.65 -10.79
C LYS A 59 -10.56 -3.11 -12.20
N ARG A 60 -9.45 -2.41 -12.40
CA ARG A 60 -9.08 -1.87 -13.72
C ARG A 60 -8.70 -2.97 -14.69
N ASN A 61 -8.09 -4.04 -14.21
CA ASN A 61 -7.69 -5.18 -15.05
C ASN A 61 -8.84 -6.15 -15.31
N SER A 62 -9.88 -6.10 -14.50
CA SER A 62 -11.03 -6.98 -14.61
C SER A 62 -12.09 -6.36 -15.51
N LYS A 63 -12.03 -6.66 -16.79
CA LYS A 63 -13.05 -6.21 -17.74
C LYS A 63 -13.83 -7.40 -18.27
#